data_31dda4e57cc052af0d3493d032f8df2f
#
_entry.id   31dda4e57cc052af0d3493d032f8df2f
#
_cell.length_a   1.000
_cell.length_b   1.000
_cell.length_c   1.000
_cell.angle_alpha   90.00
_cell.angle_beta   90.00
_cell.angle_gamma   90.00
#
_symmetry.space_group_name_H-M   'P 1'
#
loop_
_entity.id
_entity.type
_entity.pdbx_description
1 polymer ?
#
loop_
_entity_poly.entity_id
_entity_poly.type
_entity_poly.pdbx_seq_one_letter_code
_entity_poly.pdbx_strand_id
1 'polypeptide(L)'
;MPDRVRMPRPAALRGQSVAGDRRSTFAAGLRAVRTSAAIAAGKAARATAKRRGGGSALPGLVAERMDPGILGHALGSLPGGIVVVTGTNGKTTTTRMLVALLRAHGRTVFTNPTGSNFTRGVISALLGEIGVRGRLSADTAVLELDEAHALKFAAAVTPTHALLLNVARDQLDRFAEIDHTARLLADLAARTSTGVVLNRDDSFVARIEGTLADSVRIGRFGLDASIADRLGELQEQDTRADDDFVVSPPDADDVLLRPRDERRFDIVVGPDGSGGLVGPVELKQRGLAAMINATAATAMARQLLGATFDAGVAATALAGVTAPFGRGEVIDIDGTPLELVLVKNPAGFTVALSTYGTTPVATMIAINDNYADGRDVSWLYDVSFESLRSAGVALTSGVRAYDMALRLQYDDVPVAAVEPDLGAALDRFLAGHVGVPTRIFCTYTAMMTLRRILAARYDLPAFGEEGG
;
A
#
# COMPACT_ATOMS: atom_id res chain seq x y z
N MET A 1 83.95 -17.86 -19.55
CA MET A 1 83.10 -17.33 -20.62
C MET A 1 81.72 -17.01 -19.98
N PRO A 2 81.34 -15.73 -19.85
CA PRO A 2 80.13 -15.34 -19.11
C PRO A 2 78.90 -15.32 -20.03
N ASP A 3 77.79 -15.75 -19.46
CA ASP A 3 76.46 -15.83 -20.04
C ASP A 3 75.93 -14.44 -20.47
N ARG A 4 75.36 -14.36 -21.64
CA ARG A 4 74.68 -13.22 -22.21
C ARG A 4 73.28 -13.10 -21.63
N VAL A 5 73.02 -12.14 -20.77
CA VAL A 5 71.73 -11.69 -20.32
C VAL A 5 70.96 -11.12 -21.52
N ARG A 6 69.84 -11.75 -21.90
CA ARG A 6 68.86 -11.21 -22.87
C ARG A 6 67.96 -10.22 -22.19
N MET A 7 68.01 -8.96 -22.59
CA MET A 7 67.02 -7.94 -22.23
C MET A 7 65.66 -8.21 -22.88
N PRO A 8 64.53 -8.03 -22.15
CA PRO A 8 63.20 -8.14 -22.76
C PRO A 8 62.89 -6.89 -23.61
N ARG A 9 62.27 -7.14 -24.78
CA ARG A 9 61.78 -6.10 -25.68
C ARG A 9 60.65 -5.32 -25.03
N PRO A 10 60.49 -4.00 -25.22
CA PRO A 10 59.38 -3.24 -24.71
C PRO A 10 58.06 -3.65 -25.39
N ALA A 11 57.03 -3.91 -24.57
CA ALA A 11 55.71 -4.21 -25.04
C ALA A 11 55.13 -2.98 -25.77
N ALA A 12 54.65 -3.21 -27.02
CA ALA A 12 53.94 -2.20 -27.79
C ALA A 12 52.66 -1.77 -27.05
N LEU A 13 52.56 -0.52 -26.69
CA LEU A 13 51.33 0.15 -26.25
C LEU A 13 50.27 0.04 -27.36
N ARG A 14 49.36 -0.92 -27.23
CA ARG A 14 48.15 -0.97 -28.07
C ARG A 14 47.33 0.27 -27.75
N GLY A 15 47.22 1.16 -28.73
CA GLY A 15 46.33 2.31 -28.65
C GLY A 15 44.90 1.83 -28.35
N GLN A 16 44.37 2.18 -27.17
CA GLN A 16 42.95 2.03 -26.87
C GLN A 16 42.18 3.00 -27.79
N SER A 17 41.26 2.42 -28.56
CA SER A 17 40.52 3.10 -29.62
C SER A 17 39.64 4.20 -29.09
N VAL A 18 39.97 5.44 -29.42
CA VAL A 18 39.16 6.67 -29.20
C VAL A 18 37.81 6.62 -29.92
N ALA A 19 37.59 5.65 -30.80
CA ALA A 19 36.32 5.46 -31.55
C ALA A 19 35.19 4.85 -30.72
N GLY A 20 35.50 4.09 -29.63
CA GLY A 20 34.48 3.51 -28.75
C GLY A 20 33.80 4.57 -27.87
N ASP A 21 34.56 5.55 -27.44
CA ASP A 21 34.08 6.61 -26.53
C ASP A 21 33.12 7.62 -27.21
N ARG A 22 33.37 7.96 -28.50
CA ARG A 22 32.47 8.84 -29.26
C ARG A 22 31.12 8.22 -29.59
N ARG A 23 31.04 6.90 -29.79
CA ARG A 23 29.77 6.21 -30.04
C ARG A 23 28.93 6.10 -28.77
N SER A 24 29.56 5.90 -27.62
CA SER A 24 28.88 5.84 -26.33
C SER A 24 28.32 7.21 -25.91
N THR A 25 29.09 8.28 -26.09
CA THR A 25 28.64 9.67 -25.81
C THR A 25 27.51 10.13 -26.75
N PHE A 26 27.55 9.80 -28.04
CA PHE A 26 26.48 10.10 -28.99
C PHE A 26 25.19 9.36 -28.67
N ALA A 27 25.27 8.06 -28.32
CA ALA A 27 24.11 7.26 -27.93
C ALA A 27 23.51 7.75 -26.59
N ALA A 28 24.33 8.20 -25.64
CA ALA A 28 23.87 8.80 -24.40
C ALA A 28 23.14 10.15 -24.63
N GLY A 29 23.66 10.97 -25.56
CA GLY A 29 23.03 12.23 -25.96
C GLY A 29 21.67 12.02 -26.61
N LEU A 30 21.53 11.07 -27.55
CA LEU A 30 20.25 10.70 -28.17
C LEU A 30 19.24 10.20 -27.16
N ARG A 31 19.67 9.39 -26.17
CA ARG A 31 18.79 8.94 -25.09
C ARG A 31 18.29 10.10 -24.25
N ALA A 32 19.16 11.01 -23.84
CA ALA A 32 18.79 12.19 -23.04
C ALA A 32 17.75 13.06 -23.77
N VAL A 33 17.92 13.28 -25.08
CA VAL A 33 16.96 14.04 -25.92
C VAL A 33 15.61 13.31 -25.98
N ARG A 34 15.62 11.98 -26.18
CA ARG A 34 14.40 11.16 -26.19
C ARG A 34 13.65 11.24 -24.87
N THR A 35 14.34 11.08 -23.75
CA THR A 35 13.77 11.17 -22.40
C THR A 35 13.17 12.56 -22.15
N SER A 36 13.88 13.64 -22.51
CA SER A 36 13.37 15.01 -22.37
C SER A 36 12.11 15.25 -23.21
N ALA A 37 12.09 14.75 -24.46
CA ALA A 37 10.92 14.83 -25.33
C ALA A 37 9.72 14.04 -24.76
N ALA A 38 9.96 12.83 -24.24
CA ALA A 38 8.93 12.01 -23.60
C ALA A 38 8.34 12.69 -22.35
N ILE A 39 9.19 13.32 -21.53
CA ILE A 39 8.75 14.08 -20.36
C ILE A 39 7.90 15.28 -20.79
N ALA A 40 8.33 16.05 -21.79
CA ALA A 40 7.58 17.21 -22.26
C ALA A 40 6.20 16.82 -22.82
N ALA A 41 6.14 15.77 -23.65
CA ALA A 41 4.89 15.25 -24.20
C ALA A 41 3.96 14.69 -23.09
N GLY A 42 4.51 13.95 -22.14
CA GLY A 42 3.77 13.44 -20.99
C GLY A 42 3.21 14.55 -20.09
N LYS A 43 3.98 15.61 -19.83
CA LYS A 43 3.52 16.80 -19.08
C LYS A 43 2.40 17.55 -19.82
N ALA A 44 2.50 17.69 -21.15
CA ALA A 44 1.46 18.29 -21.97
C ALA A 44 0.17 17.44 -21.93
N ALA A 45 0.28 16.12 -22.06
CA ALA A 45 -0.84 15.20 -21.93
C ALA A 45 -1.48 15.29 -20.53
N ARG A 46 -0.68 15.42 -19.46
CA ARG A 46 -1.16 15.58 -18.08
C ARG A 46 -1.93 16.89 -17.90
N ALA A 47 -1.42 18.00 -18.44
CA ALA A 47 -2.10 19.30 -18.38
C ALA A 47 -3.46 19.24 -19.09
N THR A 48 -3.53 18.58 -20.25
CA THR A 48 -4.77 18.39 -21.02
C THR A 48 -5.75 17.47 -20.28
N ALA A 49 -5.28 16.35 -19.71
CA ALA A 49 -6.09 15.43 -18.93
C ALA A 49 -6.71 16.11 -17.69
N LYS A 50 -5.92 16.92 -16.95
CA LYS A 50 -6.43 17.70 -15.81
C LYS A 50 -7.59 18.64 -16.21
N ARG A 51 -7.48 19.30 -17.35
CA ARG A 51 -8.54 20.22 -17.84
C ARG A 51 -9.82 19.51 -18.26
N ARG A 52 -9.74 18.22 -18.64
CA ARG A 52 -10.87 17.42 -19.15
C ARG A 52 -11.46 16.47 -18.09
N GLY A 53 -10.97 16.48 -16.84
CA GLY A 53 -11.39 15.53 -15.81
C GLY A 53 -11.00 14.07 -16.09
N GLY A 54 -10.00 13.85 -16.95
CA GLY A 54 -9.62 12.54 -17.45
C GLY A 54 -8.62 11.80 -16.56
N GLY A 55 -8.56 10.47 -16.70
CA GLY A 55 -7.82 9.54 -15.85
C GLY A 55 -6.29 9.70 -15.87
N SER A 56 -5.67 9.21 -14.80
CA SER A 56 -4.24 9.32 -14.50
C SER A 56 -3.31 8.50 -15.42
N ALA A 57 -3.82 7.54 -16.20
CA ALA A 57 -3.02 6.60 -16.99
C ALA A 57 -2.51 7.14 -18.33
N LEU A 58 -3.27 8.04 -18.98
CA LEU A 58 -2.96 8.54 -20.33
C LEU A 58 -1.62 9.28 -20.42
N PRO A 59 -1.25 10.19 -19.49
CA PRO A 59 0.05 10.85 -19.51
C PRO A 59 1.22 9.87 -19.42
N GLY A 60 1.08 8.85 -18.54
CA GLY A 60 2.06 7.79 -18.38
C GLY A 60 2.22 6.95 -19.65
N LEU A 61 1.12 6.61 -20.33
CA LEU A 61 1.15 5.88 -21.60
C LEU A 61 1.89 6.65 -22.71
N VAL A 62 1.66 7.96 -22.82
CA VAL A 62 2.34 8.81 -23.82
C VAL A 62 3.84 8.81 -23.56
N ALA A 63 4.26 9.06 -22.32
CA ALA A 63 5.68 9.08 -21.96
C ALA A 63 6.35 7.70 -22.16
N GLU A 64 5.71 6.61 -21.73
CA GLU A 64 6.20 5.24 -21.88
C GLU A 64 6.40 4.84 -23.35
N ARG A 65 5.46 5.21 -24.24
CA ARG A 65 5.60 4.93 -25.68
C ARG A 65 6.77 5.67 -26.32
N MET A 66 7.04 6.89 -25.87
CA MET A 66 8.15 7.69 -26.40
C MET A 66 9.49 7.25 -25.80
N ASP A 67 9.54 6.92 -24.51
CA ASP A 67 10.72 6.40 -23.82
C ASP A 67 10.35 5.24 -22.90
N PRO A 68 10.41 3.98 -23.36
CA PRO A 68 10.17 2.80 -22.54
C PRO A 68 11.12 2.68 -21.33
N GLY A 69 12.27 3.33 -21.35
CA GLY A 69 13.27 3.34 -20.27
C GLY A 69 13.07 4.46 -19.24
N ILE A 70 12.03 5.27 -19.35
CA ILE A 70 11.83 6.48 -18.53
C ILE A 70 11.88 6.20 -17.01
N LEU A 71 11.31 5.08 -16.55
CA LEU A 71 11.36 4.68 -15.14
C LEU A 71 12.78 4.40 -14.68
N GLY A 72 13.54 3.61 -15.43
CA GLY A 72 14.92 3.28 -15.13
C GLY A 72 15.81 4.51 -15.09
N HIS A 73 15.61 5.44 -16.04
CA HIS A 73 16.36 6.71 -16.09
C HIS A 73 16.07 7.61 -14.90
N ALA A 74 14.81 7.68 -14.46
CA ALA A 74 14.38 8.58 -13.39
C ALA A 74 14.61 8.02 -11.99
N LEU A 75 14.35 6.74 -11.79
CA LEU A 75 14.36 6.10 -10.46
C LEU A 75 15.65 5.32 -10.17
N GLY A 76 16.33 4.82 -11.20
CA GLY A 76 17.50 3.95 -11.03
C GLY A 76 18.74 4.60 -10.41
N SER A 77 18.76 5.94 -10.26
CA SER A 77 19.87 6.70 -9.68
C SER A 77 19.56 7.30 -8.31
N LEU A 78 18.42 6.94 -7.70
CA LEU A 78 18.06 7.46 -6.38
C LEU A 78 19.01 6.90 -5.30
N PRO A 79 19.63 7.75 -4.49
CA PRO A 79 20.64 7.30 -3.52
C PRO A 79 20.08 6.39 -2.42
N GLY A 80 18.83 6.58 -2.03
CA GLY A 80 18.10 5.75 -1.08
C GLY A 80 17.31 4.61 -1.73
N GLY A 81 17.40 4.46 -3.07
CA GLY A 81 16.80 3.37 -3.82
C GLY A 81 15.29 3.45 -4.00
N ILE A 82 14.72 2.29 -4.33
CA ILE A 82 13.30 2.13 -4.65
C ILE A 82 12.72 1.08 -3.71
N VAL A 83 11.69 1.45 -2.98
CA VAL A 83 10.91 0.56 -2.11
C VAL A 83 9.58 0.28 -2.77
N VAL A 84 9.24 -0.99 -2.96
CA VAL A 84 7.92 -1.42 -3.41
C VAL A 84 7.14 -1.93 -2.21
N VAL A 85 5.96 -1.37 -1.96
CA VAL A 85 4.99 -1.83 -0.94
C VAL A 85 3.86 -2.54 -1.66
N THR A 86 3.66 -3.82 -1.34
CA THR A 86 2.63 -4.66 -1.99
C THR A 86 2.05 -5.70 -1.03
N GLY A 87 0.99 -6.38 -1.44
CA GLY A 87 0.18 -7.33 -0.68
C GLY A 87 -1.30 -7.01 -0.80
N THR A 88 -2.17 -7.92 -0.44
CA THR A 88 -3.60 -7.77 -0.66
C THR A 88 -4.20 -6.58 0.08
N ASN A 89 -3.91 -6.43 1.35
CA ASN A 89 -4.44 -5.39 2.22
C ASN A 89 -3.34 -4.53 2.85
N GLY A 90 -3.68 -3.29 3.25
CA GLY A 90 -2.77 -2.39 3.98
C GLY A 90 -1.84 -1.52 3.13
N LYS A 91 -1.70 -1.77 1.82
CA LYS A 91 -0.74 -1.08 0.91
C LYS A 91 -0.70 0.44 1.09
N THR A 92 -1.83 1.11 0.94
CA THR A 92 -1.92 2.58 0.99
C THR A 92 -1.57 3.15 2.36
N THR A 93 -2.10 2.53 3.41
CA THR A 93 -1.84 2.97 4.80
C THR A 93 -0.37 2.81 5.15
N THR A 94 0.21 1.65 4.84
CA THR A 94 1.63 1.35 5.10
C THR A 94 2.55 2.28 4.29
N THR A 95 2.23 2.52 3.02
CA THR A 95 2.99 3.45 2.17
C THR A 95 3.01 4.86 2.76
N ARG A 96 1.85 5.39 3.17
CA ARG A 96 1.76 6.70 3.82
C ARG A 96 2.56 6.78 5.11
N MET A 97 2.45 5.76 5.97
CA MET A 97 3.20 5.68 7.21
C MET A 97 4.70 5.63 6.96
N LEU A 98 5.16 4.82 6.00
CA LEU A 98 6.57 4.74 5.62
C LEU A 98 7.09 6.07 5.05
N VAL A 99 6.33 6.72 4.19
CA VAL A 99 6.67 8.06 3.65
C VAL A 99 6.79 9.09 4.78
N ALA A 100 5.85 9.09 5.73
CA ALA A 100 5.89 9.99 6.88
C ALA A 100 7.13 9.73 7.77
N LEU A 101 7.45 8.46 8.03
CA LEU A 101 8.64 8.07 8.78
C LEU A 101 9.92 8.56 8.10
N LEU A 102 10.08 8.32 6.81
CA LEU A 102 11.29 8.73 6.07
C LEU A 102 11.43 10.25 5.99
N ARG A 103 10.33 10.98 5.74
CA ARG A 103 10.31 12.45 5.71
C ARG A 103 10.68 13.05 7.08
N ALA A 104 10.14 12.49 8.17
CA ALA A 104 10.46 12.93 9.52
C ALA A 104 11.95 12.75 9.86
N HIS A 105 12.60 11.76 9.24
CA HIS A 105 14.05 11.54 9.33
C HIS A 105 14.85 12.32 8.27
N GLY A 106 14.28 13.36 7.66
CA GLY A 106 14.96 14.26 6.73
C GLY A 106 15.16 13.73 5.32
N ARG A 107 14.50 12.62 4.92
CA ARG A 107 14.58 12.09 3.56
C ARG A 107 13.56 12.77 2.64
N THR A 108 13.97 13.07 1.42
CA THR A 108 13.04 13.47 0.36
C THR A 108 12.50 12.23 -0.33
N VAL A 109 11.16 12.09 -0.38
CA VAL A 109 10.51 10.85 -0.83
C VAL A 109 9.58 11.15 -1.99
N PHE A 110 9.82 10.47 -3.11
CA PHE A 110 8.85 10.35 -4.21
C PHE A 110 7.89 9.19 -3.94
N THR A 111 6.59 9.41 -4.16
CA THR A 111 5.56 8.35 -4.03
C THR A 111 4.46 8.55 -5.08
N ASN A 112 3.80 7.48 -5.46
CA ASN A 112 2.63 7.55 -6.34
C ASN A 112 1.37 7.85 -5.52
N PRO A 113 0.43 8.65 -6.06
CA PRO A 113 -0.83 8.95 -5.37
C PRO A 113 -1.70 7.70 -5.25
N THR A 114 -2.55 7.69 -4.22
CA THR A 114 -3.53 6.64 -3.97
C THR A 114 -4.34 6.30 -5.22
N GLY A 115 -4.51 5.01 -5.51
CA GLY A 115 -5.25 4.52 -6.68
C GLY A 115 -4.46 4.53 -7.98
N SER A 116 -3.18 4.95 -7.99
CA SER A 116 -2.27 4.89 -9.15
C SER A 116 -1.25 3.75 -9.00
N ASN A 117 -1.71 2.58 -8.60
CA ASN A 117 -0.93 1.41 -8.20
C ASN A 117 -0.45 0.51 -9.37
N PHE A 118 -0.38 1.06 -10.58
CA PHE A 118 0.11 0.39 -11.78
C PHE A 118 1.20 1.22 -12.46
N THR A 119 2.05 0.59 -13.27
CA THR A 119 3.26 1.18 -13.86
C THR A 119 3.04 2.53 -14.54
N ARG A 120 1.96 2.67 -15.34
CA ARG A 120 1.61 3.94 -16.00
C ARG A 120 1.15 5.02 -15.04
N GLY A 121 0.54 4.63 -13.92
CA GLY A 121 0.20 5.52 -12.81
C GLY A 121 1.46 6.12 -12.17
N VAL A 122 2.47 5.28 -11.91
CA VAL A 122 3.78 5.73 -11.40
C VAL A 122 4.45 6.72 -12.37
N ILE A 123 4.46 6.41 -13.69
CA ILE A 123 5.01 7.33 -14.69
C ILE A 123 4.25 8.66 -14.70
N SER A 124 2.93 8.61 -14.59
CA SER A 124 2.10 9.81 -14.55
C SER A 124 2.36 10.67 -13.30
N ALA A 125 2.57 10.05 -12.15
CA ALA A 125 3.00 10.73 -10.93
C ALA A 125 4.38 11.36 -11.11
N LEU A 126 5.33 10.57 -11.62
CA LEU A 126 6.69 11.00 -11.92
C LEU A 126 6.73 12.25 -12.81
N LEU A 127 5.89 12.32 -13.85
CA LEU A 127 5.78 13.50 -14.74
C LEU A 127 5.38 14.77 -13.98
N GLY A 128 4.81 14.66 -12.78
CA GLY A 128 4.50 15.80 -11.92
C GLY A 128 5.72 16.43 -11.26
N GLU A 129 6.71 15.61 -10.94
CA GLU A 129 7.84 15.98 -10.08
C GLU A 129 9.18 16.00 -10.84
N ILE A 130 9.30 15.19 -11.90
CA ILE A 130 10.56 15.09 -12.66
C ILE A 130 10.88 16.38 -13.42
N GLY A 131 12.11 16.83 -13.34
CA GLY A 131 12.62 17.94 -14.15
C GLY A 131 12.71 17.57 -15.63
N VAL A 132 12.73 18.57 -16.52
CA VAL A 132 12.84 18.37 -17.99
C VAL A 132 14.10 17.59 -18.40
N ARG A 133 15.13 17.59 -17.58
CA ARG A 133 16.37 16.83 -17.80
C ARG A 133 16.30 15.38 -17.31
N GLY A 134 15.13 14.88 -16.92
CA GLY A 134 14.95 13.52 -16.44
C GLY A 134 15.44 13.25 -15.01
N ARG A 135 15.72 14.28 -14.22
CA ARG A 135 16.15 14.14 -12.83
C ARG A 135 14.98 14.35 -11.88
N LEU A 136 14.83 13.44 -10.93
CA LEU A 136 13.91 13.52 -9.81
C LEU A 136 14.66 14.03 -8.59
N SER A 137 14.09 15.02 -7.89
CA SER A 137 14.66 15.57 -6.66
C SER A 137 14.12 14.80 -5.45
N ALA A 138 14.51 13.53 -5.35
CA ALA A 138 14.17 12.67 -4.22
C ALA A 138 15.36 11.80 -3.84
N ASP A 139 15.44 11.41 -2.56
CA ASP A 139 16.42 10.43 -2.08
C ASP A 139 15.94 9.01 -2.33
N THR A 140 14.66 8.76 -2.08
CA THR A 140 14.05 7.42 -2.12
C THR A 140 12.70 7.49 -2.85
N ALA A 141 12.40 6.46 -3.62
CA ALA A 141 11.04 6.22 -4.12
C ALA A 141 10.35 5.18 -3.25
N VAL A 142 9.16 5.48 -2.74
CA VAL A 142 8.28 4.52 -2.04
C VAL A 142 7.02 4.38 -2.85
N LEU A 143 6.82 3.20 -3.44
CA LEU A 143 5.78 2.93 -4.42
C LEU A 143 4.79 1.90 -3.92
N GLU A 144 3.51 2.29 -3.85
CA GLU A 144 2.39 1.37 -3.70
C GLU A 144 2.10 0.72 -5.03
N LEU A 145 2.24 -0.60 -5.14
CA LEU A 145 1.96 -1.35 -6.35
C LEU A 145 1.05 -2.54 -6.07
N ASP A 146 0.12 -2.79 -6.99
CA ASP A 146 -0.63 -4.03 -7.07
C ASP A 146 0.30 -5.19 -7.44
N GLU A 147 0.06 -6.39 -6.98
CA GLU A 147 0.97 -7.54 -7.04
C GLU A 147 1.45 -7.85 -8.47
N ALA A 148 0.51 -7.92 -9.43
CA ALA A 148 0.84 -8.18 -10.83
C ALA A 148 1.58 -7.00 -11.49
N HIS A 149 1.27 -5.78 -11.06
CA HIS A 149 1.94 -4.58 -11.58
C HIS A 149 3.31 -4.35 -10.95
N ALA A 150 3.53 -4.83 -9.73
CA ALA A 150 4.85 -4.83 -9.08
C ALA A 150 5.88 -5.64 -9.88
N LEU A 151 5.50 -6.81 -10.41
CA LEU A 151 6.36 -7.58 -11.30
C LEU A 151 6.66 -6.90 -12.63
N LYS A 152 5.65 -6.26 -13.25
CA LYS A 152 5.85 -5.47 -14.47
C LYS A 152 6.79 -4.29 -14.23
N PHE A 153 6.65 -3.63 -13.08
CA PHE A 153 7.55 -2.58 -12.64
C PHE A 153 8.97 -3.12 -12.44
N ALA A 154 9.12 -4.24 -11.71
CA ALA A 154 10.42 -4.87 -11.43
C ALA A 154 11.14 -5.35 -12.71
N ALA A 155 10.40 -5.67 -13.77
CA ALA A 155 10.98 -5.97 -15.09
C ALA A 155 11.56 -4.73 -15.80
N ALA A 156 11.05 -3.53 -15.50
CA ALA A 156 11.51 -2.26 -16.04
C ALA A 156 12.59 -1.60 -15.18
N VAL A 157 12.49 -1.73 -13.85
CA VAL A 157 13.41 -1.14 -12.86
C VAL A 157 13.51 -2.07 -11.67
N THR A 158 14.73 -2.54 -11.36
CA THR A 158 14.97 -3.40 -10.20
C THR A 158 14.71 -2.66 -8.90
N PRO A 159 13.75 -3.12 -8.05
CA PRO A 159 13.58 -2.55 -6.72
C PRO A 159 14.81 -2.82 -5.85
N THR A 160 15.19 -1.87 -5.02
CA THR A 160 16.21 -2.11 -3.99
C THR A 160 15.62 -2.79 -2.77
N HIS A 161 14.39 -2.42 -2.42
CA HIS A 161 13.68 -2.99 -1.28
C HIS A 161 12.23 -3.36 -1.63
N ALA A 162 11.71 -4.38 -0.96
CA ALA A 162 10.31 -4.77 -1.02
C ALA A 162 9.73 -4.95 0.39
N LEU A 163 8.53 -4.42 0.62
CA LEU A 163 7.74 -4.64 1.82
C LEU A 163 6.50 -5.45 1.45
N LEU A 164 6.44 -6.68 1.91
CA LEU A 164 5.40 -7.66 1.61
C LEU A 164 4.46 -7.79 2.81
N LEU A 165 3.20 -7.39 2.64
CA LEU A 165 2.28 -7.22 3.76
C LEU A 165 1.50 -8.49 4.10
N ASN A 166 0.74 -9.01 3.14
CA ASN A 166 -0.10 -10.18 3.34
C ASN A 166 -0.63 -10.72 2.01
N VAL A 167 -1.10 -11.96 2.04
CA VAL A 167 -1.82 -12.61 0.96
C VAL A 167 -3.18 -13.02 1.47
N ALA A 168 -4.24 -12.50 0.88
CA ALA A 168 -5.62 -12.86 1.18
C ALA A 168 -6.43 -12.93 -0.12
N ARG A 169 -7.63 -13.49 -0.06
CA ARG A 169 -8.57 -13.46 -1.18
C ARG A 169 -8.98 -12.01 -1.44
N ASP A 170 -8.74 -11.50 -2.65
CA ASP A 170 -9.14 -10.13 -3.02
C ASP A 170 -10.30 -10.17 -4.03
N GLN A 171 -10.01 -10.29 -5.29
CA GLN A 171 -11.01 -10.28 -6.37
C GLN A 171 -10.78 -11.51 -7.24
N LEU A 172 -11.68 -12.50 -7.14
CA LEU A 172 -11.60 -13.76 -7.88
C LEU A 172 -11.53 -13.59 -9.41
N ASP A 173 -12.05 -12.48 -9.91
CA ASP A 173 -12.01 -12.13 -11.33
C ASP A 173 -10.63 -11.66 -11.81
N ARG A 174 -9.73 -11.24 -10.91
CA ARG A 174 -8.36 -10.80 -11.24
C ARG A 174 -7.29 -11.80 -10.86
N PHE A 175 -7.47 -12.50 -9.74
CA PHE A 175 -6.51 -13.44 -9.17
C PHE A 175 -7.25 -14.74 -8.86
N ALA A 176 -7.23 -15.66 -9.80
CA ALA A 176 -8.00 -16.90 -9.72
C ALA A 176 -7.70 -17.76 -8.47
N GLU A 177 -6.54 -17.51 -7.80
CA GLU A 177 -6.11 -18.29 -6.63
C GLU A 177 -5.16 -17.50 -5.73
N ILE A 178 -5.25 -17.69 -4.42
CA ILE A 178 -4.33 -17.16 -3.41
C ILE A 178 -2.87 -17.55 -3.73
N ASP A 179 -2.63 -18.78 -4.16
CA ASP A 179 -1.31 -19.27 -4.57
C ASP A 179 -0.71 -18.48 -5.73
N HIS A 180 -1.53 -17.95 -6.62
CA HIS A 180 -1.05 -17.09 -7.70
C HIS A 180 -0.51 -15.77 -7.14
N THR A 181 -1.25 -15.15 -6.23
CA THR A 181 -0.84 -13.92 -5.54
C THR A 181 0.45 -14.15 -4.74
N ALA A 182 0.53 -15.25 -3.98
CA ALA A 182 1.73 -15.63 -3.24
C ALA A 182 2.95 -15.77 -4.16
N ARG A 183 2.79 -16.42 -5.33
CA ARG A 183 3.86 -16.54 -6.34
C ARG A 183 4.29 -15.18 -6.88
N LEU A 184 3.35 -14.25 -7.15
CA LEU A 184 3.69 -12.91 -7.59
C LEU A 184 4.55 -12.16 -6.56
N LEU A 185 4.24 -12.30 -5.27
CA LEU A 185 5.03 -11.71 -4.19
C LEU A 185 6.43 -12.35 -4.12
N ALA A 186 6.52 -13.66 -4.21
CA ALA A 186 7.81 -14.38 -4.22
C ALA A 186 8.68 -13.96 -5.40
N ASP A 187 8.11 -13.87 -6.60
CA ASP A 187 8.80 -13.41 -7.81
C ASP A 187 9.30 -11.97 -7.70
N LEU A 188 8.55 -11.09 -7.03
CA LEU A 188 8.98 -9.72 -6.74
C LEU A 188 10.15 -9.72 -5.76
N ALA A 189 10.04 -10.48 -4.68
CA ALA A 189 11.08 -10.59 -3.66
C ALA A 189 12.40 -11.10 -4.26
N ALA A 190 12.34 -12.12 -5.11
CA ALA A 190 13.50 -12.67 -5.83
C ALA A 190 14.18 -11.67 -6.80
N ARG A 191 13.44 -10.63 -7.23
CA ARG A 191 13.98 -9.54 -8.08
C ARG A 191 14.45 -8.34 -7.29
N THR A 192 14.30 -8.35 -5.98
CA THR A 192 14.71 -7.25 -5.10
C THR A 192 16.20 -7.39 -4.77
N SER A 193 16.96 -6.30 -4.87
CA SER A 193 18.43 -6.39 -4.88
C SER A 193 19.09 -6.23 -3.49
N THR A 194 18.44 -5.59 -2.52
CA THR A 194 19.11 -5.18 -1.27
C THR A 194 18.43 -5.72 -0.03
N GLY A 195 17.11 -5.56 0.09
CA GLY A 195 16.41 -5.99 1.29
C GLY A 195 14.92 -6.22 1.11
N VAL A 196 14.40 -7.19 1.86
CA VAL A 196 12.98 -7.53 1.87
C VAL A 196 12.49 -7.53 3.31
N VAL A 197 11.32 -6.95 3.56
CA VAL A 197 10.63 -7.02 4.84
C VAL A 197 9.36 -7.84 4.67
N LEU A 198 9.22 -8.87 5.48
CA LEU A 198 8.18 -9.89 5.39
C LEU A 198 7.26 -9.85 6.62
N ASN A 199 5.97 -10.11 6.40
CA ASN A 199 5.06 -10.43 7.48
C ASN A 199 5.30 -11.88 7.94
N ARG A 200 5.79 -12.04 9.16
CA ARG A 200 6.10 -13.36 9.74
C ARG A 200 4.84 -14.16 10.13
N ASP A 201 3.73 -13.46 10.34
CA ASP A 201 2.48 -14.08 10.77
C ASP A 201 1.62 -14.56 9.58
N ASP A 202 1.91 -14.11 8.36
CA ASP A 202 1.25 -14.57 7.13
C ASP A 202 2.00 -15.76 6.54
N SER A 203 1.35 -16.93 6.48
CA SER A 203 1.97 -18.19 6.07
C SER A 203 2.56 -18.16 4.65
N PHE A 204 1.91 -17.45 3.73
CA PHE A 204 2.38 -17.32 2.35
C PHE A 204 3.59 -16.39 2.25
N VAL A 205 3.54 -15.27 2.97
CA VAL A 205 4.62 -14.26 2.96
C VAL A 205 5.84 -14.79 3.72
N ALA A 206 5.66 -15.41 4.87
CA ALA A 206 6.77 -15.95 5.67
C ALA A 206 7.60 -17.00 4.90
N ARG A 207 6.95 -17.87 4.12
CA ARG A 207 7.63 -18.91 3.31
C ARG A 207 8.52 -18.34 2.21
N ILE A 208 8.31 -17.08 1.78
CA ILE A 208 9.14 -16.42 0.77
C ILE A 208 10.60 -16.33 1.22
N GLU A 209 10.84 -16.21 2.52
CA GLU A 209 12.19 -16.14 3.09
C GLU A 209 13.11 -17.23 2.59
N GLY A 210 12.66 -18.49 2.58
CA GLY A 210 13.43 -19.64 2.12
C GLY A 210 13.79 -19.64 0.63
N THR A 211 13.26 -18.69 -0.15
CA THR A 211 13.52 -18.54 -1.59
C THR A 211 14.48 -17.39 -1.93
N LEU A 212 14.86 -16.57 -0.93
CA LEU A 212 15.69 -15.39 -1.14
C LEU A 212 17.18 -15.74 -1.19
N ALA A 213 17.94 -14.93 -1.94
CA ALA A 213 19.39 -15.08 -1.98
C ALA A 213 20.02 -14.57 -0.68
N ASP A 214 21.12 -15.18 -0.24
CA ASP A 214 21.86 -14.82 0.98
C ASP A 214 22.34 -13.35 0.99
N SER A 215 22.45 -12.71 -0.17
CA SER A 215 22.84 -11.31 -0.31
C SER A 215 21.73 -10.32 0.02
N VAL A 216 20.48 -10.77 0.13
CA VAL A 216 19.33 -9.94 0.42
C VAL A 216 19.11 -9.88 1.94
N ARG A 217 19.07 -8.67 2.50
CA ARG A 217 18.78 -8.49 3.92
C ARG A 217 17.29 -8.76 4.16
N ILE A 218 17.01 -9.67 5.08
CA ILE A 218 15.65 -10.00 5.49
C ILE A 218 15.33 -9.27 6.79
N GLY A 219 14.19 -8.59 6.82
CA GLY A 219 13.56 -8.06 8.02
C GLY A 219 12.19 -8.69 8.18
N ARG A 220 11.68 -8.77 9.40
CA ARG A 220 10.37 -9.33 9.66
C ARG A 220 9.57 -8.41 10.56
N PHE A 221 8.27 -8.42 10.38
CA PHE A 221 7.34 -7.75 11.30
C PHE A 221 6.16 -8.69 11.60
N GLY A 222 5.52 -8.47 12.74
CA GLY A 222 4.36 -9.26 13.13
C GLY A 222 3.82 -8.88 14.52
N LEU A 223 3.03 -9.77 15.09
CA LEU A 223 2.44 -9.62 16.41
C LEU A 223 3.42 -10.05 17.51
N ASP A 224 3.36 -9.37 18.64
CA ASP A 224 3.98 -9.85 19.88
C ASP A 224 3.28 -11.12 20.36
N ALA A 225 4.02 -12.04 20.95
CA ALA A 225 3.50 -13.33 21.43
C ALA A 225 2.32 -13.19 22.40
N SER A 226 2.24 -12.06 23.13
CA SER A 226 1.15 -11.79 24.08
C SER A 226 -0.23 -11.61 23.42
N ILE A 227 -0.27 -11.42 22.11
CA ILE A 227 -1.52 -11.22 21.34
C ILE A 227 -1.59 -12.10 20.09
N ALA A 228 -0.84 -13.17 20.03
CA ALA A 228 -0.82 -14.08 18.88
C ALA A 228 -2.19 -14.73 18.62
N ASP A 229 -3.03 -14.88 19.64
CA ASP A 229 -4.42 -15.33 19.57
C ASP A 229 -5.34 -14.39 18.79
N ARG A 230 -4.97 -13.11 18.65
CA ARG A 230 -5.70 -12.11 17.89
C ARG A 230 -5.36 -12.10 16.39
N LEU A 231 -4.56 -13.02 15.91
CA LEU A 231 -4.16 -13.11 14.50
C LEU A 231 -5.39 -13.24 13.58
N GLY A 232 -6.41 -13.98 14.00
CA GLY A 232 -7.68 -14.10 13.27
C GLY A 232 -8.43 -12.81 13.04
N GLU A 233 -8.12 -11.72 13.77
CA GLU A 233 -8.69 -10.39 13.51
C GLU A 233 -8.06 -9.70 12.28
N LEU A 234 -6.87 -10.15 11.86
CA LEU A 234 -6.11 -9.56 10.75
C LEU A 234 -6.15 -10.38 9.46
N GLN A 235 -6.43 -11.66 9.58
CA GLN A 235 -6.36 -12.61 8.49
C GLN A 235 -7.70 -13.33 8.31
N GLU A 236 -8.05 -13.56 7.05
CA GLU A 236 -9.06 -14.56 6.72
C GLU A 236 -8.48 -15.93 7.10
N GLN A 237 -9.20 -16.70 7.91
CA GLN A 237 -8.88 -18.10 8.14
C GLN A 237 -9.18 -18.87 6.87
N ASP A 238 -8.25 -18.90 5.92
CA ASP A 238 -8.35 -19.83 4.82
C ASP A 238 -8.10 -21.24 5.35
N THR A 239 -9.14 -22.03 5.43
CA THR A 239 -9.12 -23.46 5.83
C THR A 239 -8.23 -24.30 4.92
N ARG A 240 -7.70 -23.74 3.84
CA ARG A 240 -6.69 -24.32 2.93
C ARG A 240 -5.27 -23.87 3.25
N ALA A 241 -5.07 -22.91 4.16
CA ALA A 241 -3.75 -22.67 4.72
C ALA A 241 -3.32 -23.95 5.45
N ASP A 242 -2.17 -24.50 5.07
CA ASP A 242 -1.63 -25.72 5.68
C ASP A 242 -1.81 -25.70 7.19
N ASP A 243 -2.54 -26.67 7.74
CA ASP A 243 -2.70 -26.89 9.17
C ASP A 243 -1.35 -26.99 9.91
N ASP A 244 -0.25 -27.10 9.15
CA ASP A 244 1.12 -27.25 9.66
C ASP A 244 1.92 -25.93 9.75
N PHE A 245 1.37 -24.76 9.37
CA PHE A 245 2.11 -23.51 9.53
C PHE A 245 2.11 -23.04 10.99
N VAL A 246 3.22 -23.22 11.64
CA VAL A 246 3.46 -22.67 12.98
C VAL A 246 4.33 -21.42 12.84
N VAL A 247 3.83 -20.29 13.36
CA VAL A 247 4.62 -19.06 13.44
C VAL A 247 5.84 -19.33 14.33
N SER A 248 7.03 -19.24 13.75
CA SER A 248 8.28 -19.44 14.50
C SER A 248 8.42 -18.44 15.65
N PRO A 249 9.10 -18.76 16.74
CA PRO A 249 9.43 -17.76 17.75
C PRO A 249 10.11 -16.53 17.12
N PRO A 250 9.87 -15.32 17.66
CA PRO A 250 10.48 -14.12 17.09
C PRO A 250 11.98 -14.08 17.31
N ASP A 251 12.70 -13.60 16.30
CA ASP A 251 14.14 -13.35 16.36
C ASP A 251 14.44 -11.97 17.00
N ALA A 252 15.71 -11.74 17.36
CA ALA A 252 16.15 -10.52 18.02
C ALA A 252 15.93 -9.23 17.20
N ASP A 253 15.88 -9.35 15.87
CA ASP A 253 15.71 -8.21 14.95
C ASP A 253 14.26 -8.04 14.44
N ASP A 254 13.35 -8.95 14.83
CA ASP A 254 11.94 -8.88 14.44
C ASP A 254 11.26 -7.66 15.06
N VAL A 255 10.44 -7.00 14.28
CA VAL A 255 9.70 -5.79 14.67
C VAL A 255 8.27 -6.17 15.00
N LEU A 256 7.90 -6.08 16.28
CA LEU A 256 6.69 -6.67 16.81
C LEU A 256 5.72 -5.63 17.32
N LEU A 257 4.42 -5.83 17.05
CA LEU A 257 3.33 -5.02 17.55
C LEU A 257 2.91 -5.46 18.95
N ARG A 258 2.88 -4.52 19.88
CA ARG A 258 2.33 -4.69 21.22
C ARG A 258 1.24 -3.66 21.50
N PRO A 259 -0.05 -3.96 21.26
CA PRO A 259 -1.13 -3.01 21.48
C PRO A 259 -1.37 -2.78 22.97
N ARG A 260 -1.79 -1.54 23.29
CA ARG A 260 -2.24 -1.15 24.63
C ARG A 260 -3.76 -0.97 24.68
N ASP A 261 -4.32 -0.41 23.59
CA ASP A 261 -5.76 -0.27 23.35
C ASP A 261 -6.06 -0.19 21.85
N GLU A 262 -7.22 0.31 21.45
CA GLU A 262 -7.64 0.40 20.04
C GLU A 262 -6.82 1.38 19.19
N ARG A 263 -6.05 2.31 19.80
CA ARG A 263 -5.25 3.34 19.11
C ARG A 263 -3.81 3.42 19.60
N ARG A 264 -3.56 3.01 20.85
CA ARG A 264 -2.25 3.11 21.47
C ARG A 264 -1.54 1.77 21.48
N PHE A 265 -0.26 1.80 21.13
CA PHE A 265 0.57 0.60 21.06
C PHE A 265 2.05 0.96 21.17
N ASP A 266 2.85 -0.06 21.38
CA ASP A 266 4.29 -0.04 21.25
C ASP A 266 4.72 -0.90 20.06
N ILE A 267 5.83 -0.52 19.43
CA ILE A 267 6.54 -1.37 18.48
C ILE A 267 7.86 -1.74 19.16
N VAL A 268 8.04 -3.03 19.41
CA VAL A 268 9.24 -3.56 20.07
C VAL A 268 10.11 -4.29 19.06
N VAL A 269 11.42 -4.27 19.26
CA VAL A 269 12.38 -4.99 18.44
C VAL A 269 12.96 -6.14 19.25
N GLY A 270 12.77 -7.35 18.73
CA GLY A 270 13.04 -8.59 19.46
C GLY A 270 11.96 -8.93 20.47
N PRO A 271 11.88 -10.20 20.90
CA PRO A 271 10.83 -10.71 21.78
C PRO A 271 10.82 -10.04 23.16
N ASP A 272 11.98 -9.61 23.64
CA ASP A 272 12.17 -8.93 24.93
C ASP A 272 12.25 -7.40 24.81
N GLY A 273 12.23 -6.86 23.57
CA GLY A 273 12.39 -5.43 23.29
C GLY A 273 13.83 -4.91 23.43
N SER A 274 14.82 -5.79 23.58
CA SER A 274 16.23 -5.40 23.73
C SER A 274 16.80 -4.68 22.50
N GLY A 275 16.26 -4.95 21.30
CA GLY A 275 16.64 -4.29 20.06
C GLY A 275 16.06 -2.88 19.88
N GLY A 276 15.21 -2.41 20.80
CA GLY A 276 14.64 -1.06 20.82
C GLY A 276 13.11 -1.04 21.00
N LEU A 277 12.63 0.16 21.33
CA LEU A 277 11.20 0.45 21.53
C LEU A 277 10.83 1.72 20.79
N VAL A 278 9.75 1.68 19.99
CA VAL A 278 9.07 2.85 19.42
C VAL A 278 7.71 2.95 20.11
N GLY A 279 7.51 4.00 20.88
CA GLY A 279 6.22 4.19 21.55
C GLY A 279 6.32 4.92 22.91
N PRO A 280 5.17 5.18 23.53
CA PRO A 280 3.84 4.83 23.02
C PRO A 280 3.47 5.61 21.77
N VAL A 281 2.92 4.93 20.78
CA VAL A 281 2.34 5.55 19.57
C VAL A 281 0.83 5.62 19.75
N GLU A 282 0.22 6.75 19.43
CA GLU A 282 -1.23 6.91 19.37
C GLU A 282 -1.64 7.29 17.94
N LEU A 283 -2.27 6.37 17.21
CA LEU A 283 -2.74 6.62 15.86
C LEU A 283 -4.07 7.37 15.86
N LYS A 284 -4.29 8.18 14.82
CA LYS A 284 -5.61 8.75 14.52
C LYS A 284 -6.60 7.67 14.07
N GLN A 285 -6.10 6.61 13.41
CA GLN A 285 -6.87 5.42 13.02
C GLN A 285 -7.00 4.44 14.19
N ARG A 286 -8.14 3.72 14.23
CA ARG A 286 -8.40 2.65 15.20
C ARG A 286 -8.09 1.28 14.60
N GLY A 287 -7.82 0.34 15.49
CA GLY A 287 -7.82 -1.08 15.20
C GLY A 287 -6.46 -1.68 14.89
N LEU A 288 -6.41 -2.97 15.09
CA LEU A 288 -5.20 -3.79 14.99
C LEU A 288 -4.55 -3.70 13.60
N ALA A 289 -5.38 -3.60 12.54
CA ALA A 289 -4.88 -3.46 11.16
C ALA A 289 -4.08 -2.16 10.93
N ALA A 290 -4.49 -1.05 11.54
CA ALA A 290 -3.73 0.19 11.44
C ALA A 290 -2.39 0.09 12.17
N MET A 291 -2.38 -0.56 13.33
CA MET A 291 -1.19 -0.76 14.15
C MET A 291 -0.19 -1.69 13.47
N ILE A 292 -0.63 -2.80 12.85
CA ILE A 292 0.26 -3.70 12.12
C ILE A 292 0.85 -3.04 10.87
N ASN A 293 0.08 -2.19 10.19
CA ASN A 293 0.60 -1.38 9.07
C ASN A 293 1.69 -0.40 9.53
N ALA A 294 1.54 0.20 10.72
CA ALA A 294 2.57 1.06 11.33
C ALA A 294 3.82 0.27 11.70
N THR A 295 3.64 -0.94 12.23
CA THR A 295 4.74 -1.87 12.55
C THR A 295 5.51 -2.26 11.29
N ALA A 296 4.81 -2.63 10.23
CA ALA A 296 5.39 -2.95 8.91
C ALA A 296 6.19 -1.77 8.33
N ALA A 297 5.61 -0.57 8.36
CA ALA A 297 6.28 0.65 7.92
C ALA A 297 7.54 0.94 8.76
N THR A 298 7.48 0.73 10.08
CA THR A 298 8.61 0.92 10.99
C THR A 298 9.73 -0.09 10.71
N ALA A 299 9.40 -1.36 10.45
CA ALA A 299 10.37 -2.38 10.09
C ALA A 299 11.15 -1.99 8.83
N MET A 300 10.45 -1.54 7.78
CA MET A 300 11.09 -1.07 6.56
C MET A 300 11.89 0.24 6.79
N ALA A 301 11.37 1.19 7.55
CA ALA A 301 12.07 2.43 7.87
C ALA A 301 13.39 2.16 8.63
N ARG A 302 13.38 1.24 9.60
CA ARG A 302 14.59 0.80 10.31
C ARG A 302 15.63 0.21 9.36
N GLN A 303 15.20 -0.62 8.41
CA GLN A 303 16.10 -1.23 7.44
C GLN A 303 16.74 -0.18 6.51
N LEU A 304 15.97 0.85 6.09
CA LEU A 304 16.44 1.92 5.20
C LEU A 304 17.33 2.96 5.91
N LEU A 305 17.02 3.28 7.14
CA LEU A 305 17.70 4.34 7.91
C LEU A 305 18.87 3.80 8.71
N GLY A 306 18.87 2.52 9.08
CA GLY A 306 19.92 1.90 9.87
C GLY A 306 20.19 2.68 11.17
N ALA A 307 21.44 3.05 11.40
CA ALA A 307 21.86 3.78 12.62
C ALA A 307 21.27 5.20 12.72
N THR A 308 20.67 5.76 11.67
CA THR A 308 20.02 7.08 11.70
C THR A 308 18.55 7.03 12.08
N PHE A 309 18.01 5.84 12.35
CA PHE A 309 16.63 5.67 12.83
C PHE A 309 16.50 6.16 14.27
N ASP A 310 15.56 7.07 14.52
CA ASP A 310 15.21 7.58 15.85
C ASP A 310 13.78 7.16 16.23
N ALA A 311 13.64 6.50 17.36
CA ALA A 311 12.37 5.96 17.83
C ALA A 311 11.36 7.05 18.23
N GLY A 312 11.82 8.17 18.80
CA GLY A 312 10.98 9.30 19.19
C GLY A 312 10.43 10.05 17.99
N VAL A 313 11.29 10.28 16.98
CA VAL A 313 10.89 10.85 15.68
C VAL A 313 9.88 9.94 15.01
N ALA A 314 10.10 8.62 15.02
CA ALA A 314 9.19 7.64 14.42
C ALA A 314 7.81 7.65 15.10
N ALA A 315 7.75 7.63 16.44
CA ALA A 315 6.49 7.67 17.19
C ALA A 315 5.68 8.93 16.86
N THR A 316 6.36 10.09 16.85
CA THR A 316 5.73 11.39 16.51
C THR A 316 5.21 11.40 15.07
N ALA A 317 6.00 10.89 14.12
CA ALA A 317 5.61 10.83 12.72
C ALA A 317 4.36 9.96 12.51
N LEU A 318 4.31 8.77 13.12
CA LEU A 318 3.17 7.86 13.04
C LEU A 318 1.90 8.47 13.62
N ALA A 319 1.99 9.14 14.79
CA ALA A 319 0.86 9.82 15.42
C ALA A 319 0.28 10.95 14.54
N GLY A 320 1.11 11.55 13.68
CA GLY A 320 0.70 12.59 12.73
C GLY A 320 -0.10 12.07 11.53
N VAL A 321 0.02 10.78 11.18
CA VAL A 321 -0.58 10.23 9.96
C VAL A 321 -2.10 10.21 10.04
N THR A 322 -2.74 10.82 9.04
CA THR A 322 -4.20 10.76 8.86
C THR A 322 -4.63 9.53 8.09
N ALA A 323 -5.85 9.06 8.34
CA ALA A 323 -6.44 7.96 7.59
C ALA A 323 -6.44 8.27 6.07
N PRO A 324 -6.02 7.32 5.21
CA PRO A 324 -6.33 7.44 3.80
C PRO A 324 -7.84 7.46 3.57
N PHE A 325 -8.27 8.02 2.43
CA PHE A 325 -9.67 8.06 2.05
C PHE A 325 -10.44 6.78 2.36
N GLY A 326 -11.56 6.92 3.08
CA GLY A 326 -12.48 5.84 3.35
C GLY A 326 -11.95 4.73 4.27
N ARG A 327 -10.73 4.84 4.80
CA ARG A 327 -10.15 3.80 5.67
C ARG A 327 -10.29 4.16 7.14
N GLY A 328 -11.56 4.30 7.59
CA GLY A 328 -11.90 4.88 8.88
C GLY A 328 -11.79 6.41 8.87
N GLU A 329 -12.07 7.02 7.73
CA GLU A 329 -12.20 8.47 7.59
C GLU A 329 -13.37 8.94 8.47
N VAL A 330 -13.11 9.90 9.34
CA VAL A 330 -14.15 10.51 10.18
C VAL A 330 -14.53 11.86 9.57
N ILE A 331 -15.78 11.99 9.19
CA ILE A 331 -16.37 13.20 8.63
C ILE A 331 -17.25 13.82 9.68
N ASP A 332 -17.09 15.11 9.95
CA ASP A 332 -17.96 15.85 10.83
C ASP A 332 -19.25 16.23 10.07
N ILE A 333 -20.37 15.74 10.56
CA ILE A 333 -21.71 16.06 10.06
C ILE A 333 -22.43 16.90 11.13
N ASP A 334 -22.34 18.21 11.00
CA ASP A 334 -22.99 19.17 11.92
C ASP A 334 -22.65 18.89 13.41
N GLY A 335 -21.37 18.63 13.70
CA GLY A 335 -20.86 18.31 15.04
C GLY A 335 -20.97 16.85 15.44
N THR A 336 -21.40 15.96 14.52
CA THR A 336 -21.58 14.54 14.78
C THR A 336 -20.67 13.71 13.86
N PRO A 337 -19.90 12.73 14.36
CA PRO A 337 -18.99 11.96 13.53
C PRO A 337 -19.71 10.93 12.66
N LEU A 338 -19.40 10.92 11.37
CA LEU A 338 -19.68 9.86 10.43
C LEU A 338 -18.38 9.13 10.09
N GLU A 339 -18.30 7.85 10.41
CA GLU A 339 -17.17 6.98 10.00
C GLU A 339 -17.43 6.36 8.63
N LEU A 340 -16.55 6.63 7.67
CA LEU A 340 -16.60 6.02 6.32
C LEU A 340 -15.55 4.94 6.22
N VAL A 341 -15.97 3.68 6.01
CA VAL A 341 -15.12 2.50 6.06
C VAL A 341 -15.19 1.71 4.76
N LEU A 342 -14.09 1.74 4.01
CA LEU A 342 -13.95 0.98 2.75
C LEU A 342 -13.80 -0.52 3.04
N VAL A 343 -14.60 -1.31 2.37
CA VAL A 343 -14.52 -2.77 2.34
C VAL A 343 -14.48 -3.25 0.89
N LYS A 344 -13.63 -4.22 0.57
CA LYS A 344 -13.44 -4.66 -0.82
C LYS A 344 -13.28 -6.18 -0.99
N ASN A 345 -13.09 -6.91 0.10
CA ASN A 345 -12.87 -8.34 0.12
C ASN A 345 -13.23 -8.92 1.50
N PRO A 346 -13.33 -10.26 1.66
CA PRO A 346 -13.71 -10.87 2.93
C PRO A 346 -12.80 -10.48 4.09
N ALA A 347 -11.48 -10.60 3.91
CA ALA A 347 -10.51 -10.28 4.95
C ALA A 347 -10.60 -8.81 5.39
N GLY A 348 -10.71 -7.89 4.43
CA GLY A 348 -10.87 -6.47 4.71
C GLY A 348 -12.16 -6.15 5.45
N PHE A 349 -13.26 -6.82 5.13
CA PHE A 349 -14.53 -6.59 5.83
C PHE A 349 -14.54 -7.21 7.23
N THR A 350 -13.97 -8.42 7.40
CA THR A 350 -13.79 -9.04 8.72
C THR A 350 -12.98 -8.14 9.65
N VAL A 351 -11.85 -7.62 9.16
CA VAL A 351 -11.03 -6.64 9.90
C VAL A 351 -11.81 -5.36 10.23
N ALA A 352 -12.62 -4.86 9.29
CA ALA A 352 -13.45 -3.69 9.53
C ALA A 352 -14.53 -3.97 10.59
N LEU A 353 -15.16 -5.12 10.58
CA LEU A 353 -16.14 -5.52 11.57
C LEU A 353 -15.51 -5.73 12.95
N SER A 354 -14.35 -6.37 13.05
CA SER A 354 -13.64 -6.53 14.33
C SER A 354 -13.21 -5.18 14.92
N THR A 355 -12.86 -4.22 14.08
CA THR A 355 -12.44 -2.88 14.51
C THR A 355 -13.61 -1.98 14.88
N TYR A 356 -14.67 -2.01 14.09
CA TYR A 356 -15.76 -1.02 14.15
C TYR A 356 -17.10 -1.64 14.58
N GLY A 357 -17.34 -2.92 14.31
CA GLY A 357 -18.64 -3.58 14.51
C GLY A 357 -18.99 -3.78 16.00
N THR A 358 -18.00 -3.80 16.88
CA THR A 358 -18.18 -3.99 18.34
C THR A 358 -18.78 -2.79 19.06
N THR A 359 -18.66 -1.59 18.48
CA THR A 359 -19.26 -0.38 19.03
C THR A 359 -20.64 -0.17 18.39
N PRO A 360 -21.75 -0.20 19.16
CA PRO A 360 -23.08 -0.03 18.62
C PRO A 360 -23.29 1.43 18.19
N VAL A 361 -23.23 1.67 16.88
CA VAL A 361 -23.57 2.93 16.23
C VAL A 361 -24.51 2.65 15.07
N ALA A 362 -25.33 3.63 14.69
CA ALA A 362 -26.18 3.49 13.51
C ALA A 362 -25.33 3.18 12.28
N THR A 363 -25.61 2.04 11.65
CA THR A 363 -24.77 1.48 10.58
C THR A 363 -25.55 1.41 9.27
N MET A 364 -24.93 1.90 8.18
CA MET A 364 -25.36 1.66 6.80
C MET A 364 -24.31 0.80 6.09
N ILE A 365 -24.75 -0.08 5.19
CA ILE A 365 -23.84 -0.87 4.34
C ILE A 365 -24.19 -0.63 2.87
N ALA A 366 -23.23 -0.13 2.09
CA ALA A 366 -23.42 0.24 0.68
C ALA A 366 -22.50 -0.56 -0.24
N ILE A 367 -23.08 -1.51 -1.00
CA ILE A 367 -22.32 -2.45 -1.85
C ILE A 367 -22.60 -2.19 -3.32
N ASN A 368 -21.56 -1.92 -4.08
CA ASN A 368 -21.55 -1.90 -5.53
C ASN A 368 -20.69 -3.05 -6.09
N ASP A 369 -20.93 -3.40 -7.36
CA ASP A 369 -20.18 -4.38 -8.13
C ASP A 369 -19.67 -3.81 -9.46
N ASN A 370 -19.34 -2.53 -9.49
CA ASN A 370 -18.73 -1.90 -10.64
C ASN A 370 -17.33 -2.48 -10.91
N TYR A 371 -16.79 -2.24 -12.08
CA TYR A 371 -15.49 -2.78 -12.49
C TYR A 371 -14.35 -2.55 -11.46
N ALA A 372 -14.36 -1.39 -10.79
CA ALA A 372 -13.36 -1.07 -9.77
C ALA A 372 -13.60 -1.75 -8.41
N ASP A 373 -14.83 -2.24 -8.14
CA ASP A 373 -15.18 -2.96 -6.91
C ASP A 373 -14.91 -4.46 -7.04
N GLY A 374 -14.78 -4.97 -8.27
CA GLY A 374 -14.89 -6.40 -8.59
C GLY A 374 -16.35 -6.78 -8.84
N ARG A 375 -16.61 -7.59 -9.87
CA ARG A 375 -17.97 -7.96 -10.25
C ARG A 375 -18.55 -9.12 -9.45
N ASP A 376 -17.69 -9.91 -8.84
CA ASP A 376 -18.09 -11.00 -7.97
C ASP A 376 -18.31 -10.49 -6.56
N VAL A 377 -19.55 -10.54 -6.09
CA VAL A 377 -19.94 -10.17 -4.72
C VAL A 377 -20.22 -11.40 -3.85
N SER A 378 -19.96 -12.62 -4.35
CA SER A 378 -20.13 -13.86 -3.58
C SER A 378 -19.23 -13.90 -2.33
N TRP A 379 -18.14 -13.14 -2.34
CA TRP A 379 -17.26 -12.98 -1.20
C TRP A 379 -17.95 -12.43 0.06
N LEU A 380 -19.13 -11.80 -0.06
CA LEU A 380 -19.93 -11.38 1.10
C LEU A 380 -20.37 -12.57 1.97
N TYR A 381 -20.48 -13.77 1.37
CA TYR A 381 -20.86 -14.99 2.09
C TYR A 381 -19.70 -15.60 2.88
N ASP A 382 -18.48 -15.16 2.66
CA ASP A 382 -17.29 -15.55 3.42
C ASP A 382 -17.05 -14.66 4.66
N VAL A 383 -17.90 -13.63 4.88
CA VAL A 383 -17.80 -12.69 6.02
C VAL A 383 -18.88 -13.02 7.04
N SER A 384 -18.55 -13.14 8.32
CA SER A 384 -19.54 -13.21 9.42
C SER A 384 -19.96 -11.82 9.85
N PHE A 385 -21.27 -11.56 9.87
CA PHE A 385 -21.87 -10.30 10.33
C PHE A 385 -22.48 -10.42 11.74
N GLU A 386 -22.23 -11.48 12.45
CA GLU A 386 -22.81 -11.74 13.78
C GLU A 386 -22.55 -10.60 14.78
N SER A 387 -21.43 -9.90 14.67
CA SER A 387 -21.11 -8.74 15.51
C SER A 387 -22.16 -7.60 15.39
N LEU A 388 -22.91 -7.56 14.29
CA LEU A 388 -23.97 -6.56 14.05
C LEU A 388 -25.35 -7.04 14.50
N ARG A 389 -25.50 -8.29 14.96
CA ARG A 389 -26.81 -8.89 15.30
C ARG A 389 -27.59 -8.09 16.35
N SER A 390 -26.92 -7.62 17.38
CA SER A 390 -27.56 -6.89 18.49
C SER A 390 -27.94 -5.45 18.12
N ALA A 391 -27.15 -4.78 17.29
CA ALA A 391 -27.39 -3.40 16.88
C ALA A 391 -28.28 -3.29 15.64
N GLY A 392 -28.22 -4.32 14.77
CA GLY A 392 -28.83 -4.31 13.46
C GLY A 392 -28.12 -3.37 12.47
N VAL A 393 -28.65 -3.32 11.25
CA VAL A 393 -28.23 -2.42 10.18
C VAL A 393 -29.41 -1.52 9.81
N ALA A 394 -29.20 -0.21 9.93
CA ALA A 394 -30.25 0.77 9.67
C ALA A 394 -30.64 0.82 8.19
N LEU A 395 -29.67 0.61 7.28
CA LEU A 395 -29.94 0.70 5.86
C LEU A 395 -28.89 -0.07 5.03
N THR A 396 -29.35 -0.81 4.01
CA THR A 396 -28.47 -1.35 2.94
C THR A 396 -28.69 -0.57 1.65
N SER A 397 -27.60 -0.30 0.89
CA SER A 397 -27.65 0.55 -0.29
C SER A 397 -26.67 0.09 -1.38
N GLY A 398 -26.71 0.78 -2.54
CA GLY A 398 -25.90 0.48 -3.72
C GLY A 398 -26.55 -0.54 -4.64
N VAL A 399 -25.84 -0.87 -5.71
CA VAL A 399 -26.35 -1.81 -6.74
C VAL A 399 -26.74 -3.17 -6.15
N ARG A 400 -26.01 -3.61 -5.11
CA ARG A 400 -26.19 -4.88 -4.40
C ARG A 400 -26.89 -4.74 -3.04
N ALA A 401 -27.74 -3.71 -2.90
CA ALA A 401 -28.47 -3.44 -1.64
C ALA A 401 -29.27 -4.63 -1.15
N TYR A 402 -30.00 -5.31 -2.07
CA TYR A 402 -30.83 -6.47 -1.74
C TYR A 402 -29.99 -7.72 -1.45
N ASP A 403 -28.89 -7.94 -2.20
CA ASP A 403 -27.97 -9.06 -1.92
C ASP A 403 -27.37 -8.91 -0.53
N MET A 404 -26.99 -7.68 -0.15
CA MET A 404 -26.45 -7.40 1.19
C MET A 404 -27.50 -7.60 2.28
N ALA A 405 -28.73 -7.14 2.07
CA ALA A 405 -29.82 -7.35 3.02
C ALA A 405 -30.10 -8.85 3.21
N LEU A 406 -30.14 -9.62 2.12
CA LEU A 406 -30.30 -11.07 2.17
C LEU A 406 -29.15 -11.73 2.93
N ARG A 407 -27.89 -11.31 2.66
CA ARG A 407 -26.73 -11.86 3.37
C ARG A 407 -26.80 -11.61 4.88
N LEU A 408 -27.20 -10.42 5.30
CA LEU A 408 -27.37 -10.08 6.72
C LEU A 408 -28.43 -10.96 7.39
N GLN A 409 -29.49 -11.29 6.67
CA GLN A 409 -30.56 -12.18 7.17
C GLN A 409 -30.04 -13.59 7.49
N TYR A 410 -29.03 -14.11 6.75
CA TYR A 410 -28.41 -15.41 7.06
C TYR A 410 -27.70 -15.44 8.41
N ASP A 411 -27.22 -14.29 8.88
CA ASP A 411 -26.60 -14.15 10.20
C ASP A 411 -27.57 -13.60 11.26
N ASP A 412 -28.88 -13.59 11.01
CA ASP A 412 -29.92 -13.04 11.90
C ASP A 412 -29.70 -11.56 12.23
N VAL A 413 -29.10 -10.78 11.36
CA VAL A 413 -28.88 -9.34 11.53
C VAL A 413 -30.11 -8.58 11.01
N PRO A 414 -30.84 -7.83 11.87
CA PRO A 414 -31.98 -7.04 11.44
C PRO A 414 -31.58 -5.92 10.48
N VAL A 415 -32.32 -5.74 9.39
CA VAL A 415 -32.17 -4.64 8.43
C VAL A 415 -33.43 -3.80 8.44
N ALA A 416 -33.32 -2.52 8.82
CA ALA A 416 -34.49 -1.66 8.95
C ALA A 416 -35.03 -1.15 7.60
N ALA A 417 -34.14 -0.94 6.61
CA ALA A 417 -34.52 -0.47 5.28
C ALA A 417 -33.54 -0.89 4.19
N VAL A 418 -34.03 -0.97 2.95
CA VAL A 418 -33.24 -1.16 1.73
C VAL A 418 -33.52 0.01 0.80
N GLU A 419 -32.47 0.70 0.34
CA GLU A 419 -32.56 1.80 -0.62
C GLU A 419 -31.37 1.74 -1.59
N PRO A 420 -31.57 1.27 -2.83
CA PRO A 420 -30.46 1.12 -3.78
C PRO A 420 -29.81 2.43 -4.22
N ASP A 421 -30.56 3.54 -4.29
CA ASP A 421 -29.99 4.83 -4.66
C ASP A 421 -29.13 5.39 -3.52
N LEU A 422 -27.83 5.58 -3.79
CA LEU A 422 -26.87 6.02 -2.78
C LEU A 422 -27.16 7.42 -2.23
N GLY A 423 -27.71 8.33 -3.04
CA GLY A 423 -28.06 9.68 -2.62
C GLY A 423 -29.27 9.70 -1.70
N ALA A 424 -30.34 9.03 -2.11
CA ALA A 424 -31.56 8.88 -1.31
C ALA A 424 -31.28 8.11 -0.01
N ALA A 425 -30.43 7.08 -0.09
CA ALA A 425 -30.00 6.29 1.07
C ALA A 425 -29.26 7.17 2.09
N LEU A 426 -28.28 7.95 1.63
CA LEU A 426 -27.51 8.85 2.49
C LEU A 426 -28.40 9.89 3.14
N ASP A 427 -29.30 10.52 2.38
CA ASP A 427 -30.23 11.52 2.90
C ASP A 427 -31.15 10.94 3.97
N ARG A 428 -31.74 9.78 3.70
CA ARG A 428 -32.60 9.06 4.66
C ARG A 428 -31.83 8.66 5.91
N PHE A 429 -30.59 8.14 5.73
CA PHE A 429 -29.74 7.67 6.83
C PHE A 429 -29.34 8.82 7.76
N LEU A 430 -28.86 9.94 7.22
CA LEU A 430 -28.47 11.10 8.03
C LEU A 430 -29.68 11.76 8.69
N ALA A 431 -30.81 11.92 7.99
CA ALA A 431 -32.03 12.48 8.56
C ALA A 431 -32.61 11.66 9.71
N GLY A 432 -32.46 10.32 9.65
CA GLY A 432 -32.90 9.41 10.71
C GLY A 432 -31.99 9.36 11.94
N HIS A 433 -30.78 9.93 11.87
CA HIS A 433 -29.75 9.78 12.90
C HIS A 433 -29.07 11.11 13.26
N VAL A 434 -29.83 12.21 13.30
CA VAL A 434 -29.33 13.55 13.67
C VAL A 434 -28.77 13.53 15.08
N GLY A 435 -27.54 14.02 15.25
CA GLY A 435 -26.86 14.11 16.56
C GLY A 435 -26.41 12.77 17.13
N VAL A 436 -26.43 11.70 16.33
CA VAL A 436 -25.98 10.37 16.74
C VAL A 436 -24.78 9.95 15.87
N PRO A 437 -23.68 9.44 16.46
CA PRO A 437 -22.58 8.89 15.68
C PRO A 437 -23.06 7.82 14.70
N THR A 438 -22.55 7.89 13.46
CA THR A 438 -22.97 7.01 12.38
C THR A 438 -21.77 6.36 11.70
N ARG A 439 -22.01 5.25 10.99
CA ARG A 439 -21.00 4.51 10.23
C ARG A 439 -21.53 4.00 8.91
N ILE A 440 -20.70 4.06 7.88
CA ILE A 440 -21.01 3.49 6.58
C ILE A 440 -19.88 2.55 6.18
N PHE A 441 -20.16 1.25 6.06
CA PHE A 441 -19.30 0.31 5.34
C PHE A 441 -19.65 0.37 3.86
N CYS A 442 -18.66 0.52 2.99
CA CYS A 442 -18.94 0.69 1.56
C CYS A 442 -17.82 0.14 0.67
N THR A 443 -18.20 -0.36 -0.53
CA THR A 443 -17.23 -0.68 -1.58
C THR A 443 -16.69 0.60 -2.23
N TYR A 444 -15.62 0.47 -3.03
CA TYR A 444 -14.87 1.61 -3.55
C TYR A 444 -15.73 2.63 -4.33
N THR A 445 -16.53 2.15 -5.30
CA THR A 445 -17.34 3.08 -6.11
C THR A 445 -18.53 3.66 -5.34
N ALA A 446 -19.07 2.92 -4.38
CA ALA A 446 -20.07 3.43 -3.45
C ALA A 446 -19.45 4.52 -2.55
N MET A 447 -18.27 4.28 -1.99
CA MET A 447 -17.51 5.26 -1.22
C MET A 447 -17.26 6.55 -2.00
N MET A 448 -16.76 6.44 -3.23
CA MET A 448 -16.46 7.59 -4.08
C MET A 448 -17.72 8.42 -4.37
N THR A 449 -18.87 7.76 -4.55
CA THR A 449 -20.14 8.45 -4.78
C THR A 449 -20.64 9.15 -3.52
N LEU A 450 -20.69 8.44 -2.40
CA LEU A 450 -21.12 9.00 -1.10
C LEU A 450 -20.24 10.18 -0.69
N ARG A 451 -18.92 10.03 -0.80
CA ARG A 451 -17.98 11.09 -0.47
C ARG A 451 -18.11 12.32 -1.37
N ARG A 452 -18.40 12.13 -2.67
CA ARG A 452 -18.69 13.27 -3.56
C ARG A 452 -19.95 14.03 -3.13
N ILE A 453 -21.00 13.31 -2.71
CA ILE A 453 -22.23 13.93 -2.19
C ILE A 453 -21.93 14.69 -0.90
N LEU A 454 -21.16 14.08 0.01
CA LEU A 454 -20.76 14.71 1.27
C LEU A 454 -19.86 15.94 1.02
N ALA A 455 -18.89 15.86 0.12
CA ALA A 455 -18.01 16.99 -0.23
C ALA A 455 -18.74 18.18 -0.88
N ALA A 456 -19.93 17.95 -1.45
CA ALA A 456 -20.77 19.04 -1.95
C ALA A 456 -21.54 19.77 -0.81
N ARG A 457 -21.58 19.22 0.39
CA ARG A 457 -22.33 19.73 1.54
C ARG A 457 -21.44 20.15 2.70
N TYR A 458 -20.30 19.52 2.86
CA TYR A 458 -19.36 19.68 3.96
C TYR A 458 -17.97 20.00 3.43
N ASP A 459 -17.16 20.73 4.18
CA ASP A 459 -15.77 21.05 3.81
C ASP A 459 -14.89 19.81 3.98
N LEU A 460 -14.69 19.07 2.89
CA LEU A 460 -13.87 17.87 2.84
C LEU A 460 -12.67 18.08 1.91
N PRO A 461 -11.48 17.58 2.28
CA PRO A 461 -10.30 17.64 1.40
C PRO A 461 -10.58 17.02 0.03
N ALA A 462 -10.06 17.61 -1.04
CA ALA A 462 -10.19 17.06 -2.38
C ALA A 462 -9.47 15.72 -2.50
N PHE A 463 -10.00 14.83 -3.36
CA PHE A 463 -9.38 13.52 -3.61
C PHE A 463 -7.97 13.70 -4.18
N GLY A 464 -6.95 13.22 -3.47
CA GLY A 464 -5.54 13.33 -3.87
C GLY A 464 -4.80 14.58 -3.35
N GLU A 465 -5.45 15.48 -2.61
CA GLU A 465 -4.82 16.66 -1.97
C GLU A 465 -4.46 16.42 -0.51
N GLU A 466 -4.52 15.18 -0.03
CA GLU A 466 -4.22 14.86 1.36
C GLU A 466 -2.72 14.97 1.64
N GLY A 467 -2.38 16.05 2.32
CA GLY A 467 -1.18 16.20 3.14
C GLY A 467 0.15 16.05 2.39
N GLY A 468 0.64 17.18 1.91
CA GLY A 468 2.07 17.36 1.65
C GLY A 468 2.88 17.28 2.95
#